data_1a0dc4588232097ef1d162796ede6878
#
_entry.id   1a0dc4588232097ef1d162796ede6878
#
_cell.length_a   1.000
_cell.length_b   1.000
_cell.length_c   1.000
_cell.angle_alpha   90.00
_cell.angle_beta   90.00
_cell.angle_gamma   90.00
#
_symmetry.space_group_name_H-M   'P 1'
#
loop_
_entity.id
_entity.type
_entity.pdbx_description
1 polymer ?
#
loop_
_entity_poly.entity_id
_entity_poly.type
_entity_poly.pdbx_seq_one_letter_code
_entity_poly.pdbx_strand_id
1 'polypeptide(L)'
;MQKERTIGTTTLKTPYIGMGTWAIGGGTWWGENDDALSIRTIEEAIDRGIVWFDTAPVYGIGHSENVVGKAIKQNRSRILLSTKCGLEWDHETPCFHKVMEGRNVYRDLSAAAIRKNLEDSLRRLQTDYIDIYYTHWQTPDFSLYPLEETMDTLLQLKKEGKIRAIGASNVTAKIIEKYCSLGQLDVIQEKYSLLDTHIADKLLPVCQKHHVSIQAYSPLEQGLLTGKVTQDTVLSPTDVRNKNKFWAQKSRLNILDVLQKLTPYTEKYSCSLSNLIIYLTAASLPDLHVLCGARKPEQIIDNVKTLSLNLEEADLSEMSQLFEQLRNSIR
;
A
#
# COMPACT_ATOMS: atom_id res chain seq x y z
N MET A 1 16.55 -10.85 -8.22
CA MET A 1 15.71 -9.62 -8.24
C MET A 1 16.48 -8.47 -7.61
N GLN A 2 16.40 -7.24 -8.14
CA GLN A 2 17.02 -6.04 -7.56
C GLN A 2 16.38 -5.71 -6.21
N LYS A 3 17.21 -5.59 -5.16
CA LYS A 3 16.71 -5.37 -3.78
C LYS A 3 16.32 -3.92 -3.52
N GLU A 4 17.05 -2.96 -4.08
CA GLU A 4 16.80 -1.53 -3.95
C GLU A 4 16.27 -0.98 -5.28
N ARG A 5 15.23 -0.17 -5.23
CA ARG A 5 14.52 0.40 -6.38
C ARG A 5 14.35 1.90 -6.22
N THR A 6 14.40 2.63 -7.32
CA THR A 6 14.17 4.07 -7.35
C THR A 6 12.68 4.38 -7.48
N ILE A 7 12.22 5.45 -6.84
CA ILE A 7 10.85 5.94 -6.97
C ILE A 7 10.76 6.90 -8.17
N GLY A 8 10.09 6.46 -9.21
CA GLY A 8 9.91 7.27 -10.42
C GLY A 8 11.22 7.81 -10.97
N THR A 9 11.24 9.10 -11.26
CA THR A 9 12.44 9.84 -11.70
C THR A 9 13.17 10.57 -10.58
N THR A 10 12.79 10.33 -9.32
CA THR A 10 13.37 10.97 -8.13
C THR A 10 14.73 10.36 -7.75
N THR A 11 15.38 10.95 -6.76
CA THR A 11 16.60 10.38 -6.12
C THR A 11 16.25 9.44 -4.95
N LEU A 12 14.96 9.24 -4.66
CA LEU A 12 14.51 8.40 -3.56
C LEU A 12 14.69 6.92 -3.93
N LYS A 13 15.36 6.19 -3.04
CA LYS A 13 15.58 4.75 -3.19
C LYS A 13 15.11 4.00 -1.96
N THR A 14 14.58 2.81 -2.16
CA THR A 14 14.06 1.97 -1.08
C THR A 14 14.14 0.50 -1.45
N PRO A 15 14.24 -0.40 -0.48
CA PRO A 15 13.95 -1.81 -0.72
C PRO A 15 12.56 -1.98 -1.38
N TYR A 16 12.38 -3.06 -2.11
CA TYR A 16 11.08 -3.32 -2.77
C TYR A 16 9.94 -3.61 -1.77
N ILE A 17 10.24 -3.77 -0.48
CA ILE A 17 9.25 -3.95 0.58
C ILE A 17 9.17 -2.66 1.41
N GLY A 18 7.96 -2.15 1.59
CA GLY A 18 7.61 -1.11 2.54
C GLY A 18 6.62 -1.62 3.60
N MET A 19 6.45 -0.89 4.69
CA MET A 19 5.47 -1.19 5.74
C MET A 19 4.23 -0.32 5.58
N GLY A 20 3.07 -0.97 5.35
CA GLY A 20 1.77 -0.32 5.38
C GLY A 20 1.21 -0.30 6.80
N THR A 21 0.66 0.84 7.22
CA THR A 21 0.18 1.05 8.59
C THR A 21 -1.35 1.15 8.72
N TRP A 22 -2.10 0.72 7.69
CA TRP A 22 -3.56 0.75 7.75
C TRP A 22 -4.12 -0.01 8.95
N ALA A 23 -3.60 -1.18 9.24
CA ALA A 23 -4.05 -2.00 10.37
C ALA A 23 -3.73 -1.36 11.74
N ILE A 24 -2.71 -0.49 11.84
CA ILE A 24 -2.37 0.29 13.03
C ILE A 24 -3.44 1.35 13.34
N GLY A 25 -4.19 1.80 12.34
CA GLY A 25 -5.34 2.69 12.55
C GLY A 25 -6.41 2.08 13.47
N GLY A 26 -6.48 0.77 13.60
CA GLY A 26 -7.45 0.09 14.46
C GLY A 26 -8.90 0.31 14.02
N GLY A 27 -9.77 0.64 14.99
CA GLY A 27 -11.14 1.04 14.74
C GLY A 27 -12.05 -0.09 14.28
N THR A 28 -13.12 0.28 13.56
CA THR A 28 -14.16 -0.65 13.09
C THR A 28 -13.65 -1.68 12.08
N TRP A 29 -12.52 -1.37 11.40
CA TRP A 29 -11.95 -2.20 10.33
C TRP A 29 -10.98 -3.27 10.84
N TRP A 30 -10.22 -2.94 11.89
CA TRP A 30 -9.12 -3.79 12.36
C TRP A 30 -9.24 -4.14 13.85
N GLY A 31 -10.30 -3.64 14.52
CA GLY A 31 -10.48 -3.80 15.97
C GLY A 31 -9.51 -2.95 16.78
N GLU A 32 -9.40 -3.24 18.06
CA GLU A 32 -8.48 -2.53 18.96
C GLU A 32 -7.03 -2.64 18.51
N ASN A 33 -6.26 -1.56 18.74
CA ASN A 33 -4.85 -1.50 18.45
C ASN A 33 -4.08 -1.23 19.75
N ASP A 34 -2.99 -1.96 19.96
CA ASP A 34 -2.00 -1.66 20.98
C ASP A 34 -0.94 -0.73 20.38
N ASP A 35 -1.01 0.55 20.73
CA ASP A 35 -0.10 1.57 20.22
C ASP A 35 1.35 1.33 20.61
N ALA A 36 1.61 0.86 21.84
CA ALA A 36 2.96 0.56 22.29
C ALA A 36 3.55 -0.60 21.48
N LEU A 37 2.76 -1.63 21.19
CA LEU A 37 3.16 -2.73 20.33
C LEU A 37 3.39 -2.27 18.89
N SER A 38 2.53 -1.40 18.37
CA SER A 38 2.65 -0.83 17.01
C SER A 38 3.91 0.03 16.87
N ILE A 39 4.24 0.85 17.87
CA ILE A 39 5.47 1.64 17.90
C ILE A 39 6.68 0.71 17.84
N ARG A 40 6.76 -0.30 18.71
CA ARG A 40 7.85 -1.29 18.69
C ARG A 40 7.96 -2.02 17.35
N THR A 41 6.81 -2.30 16.70
CA THR A 41 6.80 -2.96 15.38
C THR A 41 7.43 -2.07 14.31
N ILE A 42 7.15 -0.76 14.33
CA ILE A 42 7.73 0.21 13.40
C ILE A 42 9.23 0.38 13.68
N GLU A 43 9.63 0.51 14.93
CA GLU A 43 11.04 0.60 15.32
C GLU A 43 11.82 -0.64 14.89
N GLU A 44 11.29 -1.85 15.13
CA GLU A 44 11.87 -3.11 14.66
C GLU A 44 12.00 -3.16 13.13
N ALA A 45 11.01 -2.61 12.40
CA ALA A 45 11.07 -2.52 10.94
C ALA A 45 12.23 -1.63 10.48
N ILE A 46 12.43 -0.48 11.12
CA ILE A 46 13.53 0.45 10.81
C ILE A 46 14.88 -0.21 11.07
N ASP A 47 15.03 -0.87 12.21
CA ASP A 47 16.29 -1.53 12.61
C ASP A 47 16.65 -2.70 11.69
N ARG A 48 15.66 -3.29 11.01
CA ARG A 48 15.85 -4.35 10.01
C ARG A 48 15.95 -3.85 8.57
N GLY A 49 15.99 -2.55 8.35
CA GLY A 49 16.22 -1.96 7.03
C GLY A 49 14.96 -1.76 6.18
N ILE A 50 13.76 -1.87 6.75
CA ILE A 50 12.56 -1.33 6.13
C ILE A 50 12.60 0.19 6.30
N VAL A 51 12.69 0.90 5.19
CA VAL A 51 12.81 2.35 5.23
C VAL A 51 11.58 3.08 4.70
N TRP A 52 10.66 2.40 4.01
CA TRP A 52 9.43 3.02 3.51
C TRP A 52 8.24 2.68 4.39
N PHE A 53 7.62 3.71 5.00
CA PHE A 53 6.42 3.62 5.81
C PHE A 53 5.28 4.37 5.13
N ASP A 54 4.14 3.70 4.94
CA ASP A 54 2.95 4.27 4.31
C ASP A 54 1.78 4.34 5.30
N THR A 55 1.20 5.52 5.42
CA THR A 55 0.03 5.80 6.24
C THR A 55 -1.03 6.61 5.47
N ALA A 56 -2.10 7.01 6.14
CA ALA A 56 -3.08 7.96 5.62
C ALA A 56 -3.87 8.61 6.77
N PRO A 57 -4.36 9.87 6.59
CA PRO A 57 -5.20 10.54 7.58
C PRO A 57 -6.45 9.75 7.96
N VAL A 58 -7.07 9.06 6.98
CA VAL A 58 -8.31 8.31 7.16
C VAL A 58 -8.12 6.99 7.94
N TYR A 59 -6.88 6.53 8.16
CA TYR A 59 -6.60 5.31 8.93
C TYR A 59 -6.83 5.55 10.42
N GLY A 60 -8.01 5.13 10.92
CA GLY A 60 -8.47 5.42 12.27
C GLY A 60 -8.66 6.92 12.53
N ILE A 61 -9.01 7.70 11.48
CA ILE A 61 -9.26 9.15 11.58
C ILE A 61 -8.06 9.87 12.24
N GLY A 62 -6.88 9.70 11.67
CA GLY A 62 -5.62 10.29 12.14
C GLY A 62 -4.84 9.43 13.15
N HIS A 63 -5.42 8.35 13.67
CA HIS A 63 -4.79 7.52 14.69
C HIS A 63 -3.47 6.90 14.19
N SER A 64 -3.49 6.29 13.00
CA SER A 64 -2.28 5.69 12.40
C SER A 64 -1.14 6.70 12.26
N GLU A 65 -1.43 7.92 11.77
CA GLU A 65 -0.41 8.97 11.65
C GLU A 65 0.18 9.38 13.00
N ASN A 66 -0.65 9.45 14.07
CA ASN A 66 -0.17 9.77 15.40
C ASN A 66 0.77 8.68 15.96
N VAL A 67 0.46 7.40 15.73
CA VAL A 67 1.30 6.27 16.16
C VAL A 67 2.60 6.24 15.37
N VAL A 68 2.52 6.38 14.04
CA VAL A 68 3.70 6.45 13.15
C VAL A 68 4.60 7.62 13.55
N GLY A 69 4.04 8.83 13.77
CA GLY A 69 4.81 10.01 14.15
C GLY A 69 5.62 9.80 15.42
N LYS A 70 5.04 9.16 16.44
CA LYS A 70 5.75 8.82 17.68
C LYS A 70 6.92 7.85 17.42
N ALA A 71 6.69 6.81 16.61
CA ALA A 71 7.67 5.77 16.33
C ALA A 71 8.87 6.27 15.51
N ILE A 72 8.63 7.14 14.51
CA ILE A 72 9.68 7.60 13.59
C ILE A 72 10.47 8.81 14.07
N LYS A 73 10.06 9.45 15.16
CA LYS A 73 10.59 10.76 15.62
C LYS A 73 12.11 10.84 15.62
N GLN A 74 12.78 9.81 16.11
CA GLN A 74 14.25 9.77 16.20
C GLN A 74 14.91 9.22 14.92
N ASN A 75 14.13 8.68 13.99
CA ASN A 75 14.60 8.01 12.79
C ASN A 75 14.13 8.70 11.49
N ARG A 76 13.51 9.89 11.57
CA ARG A 76 12.86 10.55 10.43
C ARG A 76 13.78 10.70 9.20
N SER A 77 15.03 11.02 9.39
CA SER A 77 15.99 11.19 8.29
C SER A 77 16.46 9.86 7.67
N ARG A 78 16.21 8.73 8.32
CA ARG A 78 16.59 7.38 7.85
C ARG A 78 15.50 6.70 7.03
N ILE A 79 14.31 7.30 6.96
CA ILE A 79 13.13 6.66 6.36
C ILE A 79 12.54 7.50 5.23
N LEU A 80 11.77 6.83 4.38
CA LEU A 80 10.80 7.42 3.46
C LEU A 80 9.41 7.30 4.07
N LEU A 81 8.75 8.44 4.25
CA LEU A 81 7.41 8.52 4.80
C LEU A 81 6.42 8.90 3.72
N SER A 82 5.38 8.09 3.52
CA SER A 82 4.27 8.45 2.66
C SER A 82 2.97 8.59 3.43
N THR A 83 2.20 9.60 3.07
CA THR A 83 0.82 9.79 3.50
C THR A 83 -0.02 10.35 2.35
N LYS A 84 -1.29 10.61 2.59
CA LYS A 84 -2.27 10.84 1.53
C LYS A 84 -3.17 12.04 1.82
N CYS A 85 -3.80 12.60 0.77
CA CYS A 85 -4.81 13.67 0.88
C CYS A 85 -6.08 13.33 0.10
N GLY A 86 -7.05 14.20 0.21
CA GLY A 86 -8.27 14.19 -0.60
C GLY A 86 -9.39 13.33 -0.04
N LEU A 87 -9.31 12.90 1.22
CA LEU A 87 -10.42 12.33 1.97
C LEU A 87 -10.69 13.21 3.20
N GLU A 88 -11.87 13.80 3.25
CA GLU A 88 -12.31 14.76 4.25
C GLU A 88 -13.49 14.23 5.05
N TRP A 89 -13.56 14.60 6.34
CA TRP A 89 -14.64 14.21 7.25
C TRP A 89 -15.09 15.34 8.18
N ASP A 90 -14.43 16.50 8.10
CA ASP A 90 -14.73 17.67 8.93
C ASP A 90 -15.79 18.57 8.29
N HIS A 91 -16.02 18.42 6.98
CA HIS A 91 -17.04 19.13 6.22
C HIS A 91 -17.61 18.27 5.09
N GLU A 92 -18.82 18.59 4.67
CA GLU A 92 -19.49 17.90 3.57
C GLU A 92 -19.09 18.51 2.23
N THR A 93 -18.95 17.65 1.23
CA THR A 93 -18.78 18.02 -0.18
C THR A 93 -19.75 17.23 -1.04
N PRO A 94 -20.02 17.63 -2.29
CA PRO A 94 -20.86 16.86 -3.19
C PRO A 94 -20.34 15.45 -3.50
N CYS A 95 -19.05 15.18 -3.24
CA CYS A 95 -18.38 13.94 -3.59
C CYS A 95 -18.30 12.98 -2.40
N PHE A 96 -19.44 12.46 -1.93
CA PHE A 96 -19.46 11.45 -0.88
C PHE A 96 -18.64 10.22 -1.26
N HIS A 97 -17.81 9.74 -0.35
CA HIS A 97 -16.99 8.54 -0.53
C HIS A 97 -17.60 7.33 0.16
N LYS A 98 -17.65 7.33 1.47
CA LYS A 98 -18.25 6.27 2.31
C LYS A 98 -18.26 6.66 3.78
N VAL A 99 -18.95 5.87 4.62
CA VAL A 99 -18.84 5.99 6.07
C VAL A 99 -17.60 5.24 6.56
N MET A 100 -16.78 5.90 7.39
CA MET A 100 -15.59 5.33 8.05
C MET A 100 -15.56 5.77 9.51
N GLU A 101 -15.35 4.83 10.41
CA GLU A 101 -15.34 5.10 11.86
C GLU A 101 -16.56 5.92 12.34
N GLY A 102 -17.77 5.64 11.78
CA GLY A 102 -19.00 6.34 12.07
C GLY A 102 -19.11 7.75 11.50
N ARG A 103 -18.14 8.22 10.70
CA ARG A 103 -18.16 9.53 10.05
C ARG A 103 -18.40 9.43 8.55
N ASN A 104 -19.15 10.36 7.99
CA ASN A 104 -19.22 10.54 6.55
C ASN A 104 -17.87 11.03 6.04
N VAL A 105 -17.31 10.36 5.05
CA VAL A 105 -16.06 10.75 4.40
C VAL A 105 -16.37 11.14 2.96
N TYR A 106 -15.80 12.24 2.54
CA TYR A 106 -16.00 12.86 1.23
C TYR A 106 -14.67 12.95 0.47
N ARG A 107 -14.72 13.10 -0.84
CA ARG A 107 -13.53 13.38 -1.66
C ARG A 107 -13.44 14.87 -1.94
N ASP A 108 -12.30 15.46 -1.60
CA ASP A 108 -11.98 16.86 -1.85
C ASP A 108 -10.51 17.00 -2.26
N LEU A 109 -10.28 17.28 -3.54
CA LEU A 109 -8.95 17.52 -4.11
C LEU A 109 -8.74 19.00 -4.47
N SER A 110 -9.49 19.92 -3.86
CA SER A 110 -9.23 21.35 -3.97
C SER A 110 -7.86 21.72 -3.39
N ALA A 111 -7.28 22.80 -3.86
CA ALA A 111 -6.02 23.33 -3.34
C ALA A 111 -6.07 23.56 -1.82
N ALA A 112 -7.19 24.07 -1.32
CA ALA A 112 -7.39 24.33 0.11
C ALA A 112 -7.37 23.03 0.93
N ALA A 113 -8.11 21.99 0.48
CA ALA A 113 -8.18 20.70 1.17
C ALA A 113 -6.83 19.99 1.15
N ILE A 114 -6.13 19.96 -0.01
CA ILE A 114 -4.80 19.33 -0.14
C ILE A 114 -3.81 19.97 0.84
N ARG A 115 -3.77 21.31 0.92
CA ARG A 115 -2.87 22.03 1.85
C ARG A 115 -3.23 21.79 3.31
N LYS A 116 -4.53 21.86 3.66
CA LYS A 116 -5.01 21.56 5.01
C LYS A 116 -4.64 20.12 5.42
N ASN A 117 -4.90 19.14 4.55
CA ASN A 117 -4.57 17.74 4.82
C ASN A 117 -3.08 17.56 5.08
N LEU A 118 -2.21 18.22 4.32
CA LEU A 118 -0.77 18.15 4.52
C LEU A 118 -0.37 18.71 5.88
N GLU A 119 -0.81 19.93 6.23
CA GLU A 119 -0.47 20.56 7.52
C GLU A 119 -0.96 19.71 8.70
N ASP A 120 -2.16 19.15 8.59
CA ASP A 120 -2.71 18.27 9.61
C ASP A 120 -1.90 16.96 9.73
N SER A 121 -1.46 16.39 8.60
CA SER A 121 -0.60 15.21 8.57
C SER A 121 0.78 15.49 9.14
N LEU A 122 1.43 16.61 8.76
CA LEU A 122 2.73 17.01 9.31
C LEU A 122 2.68 17.14 10.84
N ARG A 123 1.60 17.70 11.37
CA ARG A 123 1.39 17.85 12.82
C ARG A 123 1.24 16.50 13.52
N ARG A 124 0.39 15.58 12.98
CA ARG A 124 0.21 14.24 13.54
C ARG A 124 1.46 13.39 13.44
N LEU A 125 2.18 13.47 12.33
CA LEU A 125 3.42 12.74 12.06
C LEU A 125 4.66 13.36 12.72
N GLN A 126 4.54 14.56 13.34
CA GLN A 126 5.61 15.28 14.01
C GLN A 126 6.85 15.49 13.11
N THR A 127 6.65 15.93 11.88
CA THR A 127 7.69 16.12 10.85
C THR A 127 7.40 17.36 10.02
N ASP A 128 8.42 17.92 9.38
CA ASP A 128 8.32 19.13 8.55
C ASP A 128 8.09 18.81 7.06
N TYR A 129 8.27 17.56 6.66
CA TYR A 129 8.12 17.14 5.27
C TYR A 129 7.62 15.69 5.14
N ILE A 130 7.03 15.40 4.00
CA ILE A 130 6.61 14.07 3.57
C ILE A 130 7.45 13.67 2.35
N ASP A 131 7.93 12.43 2.30
CA ASP A 131 8.73 11.98 1.15
C ASP A 131 7.87 11.72 -0.07
N ILE A 132 6.70 11.07 0.10
CA ILE A 132 5.77 10.81 -0.99
C ILE A 132 4.35 11.19 -0.54
N TYR A 133 3.74 12.13 -1.24
CA TYR A 133 2.38 12.58 -0.93
C TYR A 133 1.41 12.15 -2.01
N TYR A 134 0.42 11.34 -1.63
CA TYR A 134 -0.53 10.76 -2.56
C TYR A 134 -1.87 11.48 -2.56
N THR A 135 -2.49 11.63 -3.72
CA THR A 135 -3.95 11.73 -3.79
C THR A 135 -4.53 10.34 -3.52
N HIS A 136 -5.32 10.18 -2.43
CA HIS A 136 -5.76 8.86 -1.94
C HIS A 136 -6.81 8.21 -2.85
N TRP A 137 -7.80 8.99 -3.27
CA TRP A 137 -8.82 8.64 -4.23
C TRP A 137 -9.05 9.81 -5.17
N GLN A 138 -9.26 9.48 -6.43
CA GLN A 138 -9.54 10.53 -7.41
C GLN A 138 -10.97 11.03 -7.24
N THR A 139 -11.22 12.29 -7.58
CA THR A 139 -12.57 12.83 -7.58
C THR A 139 -13.45 12.10 -8.60
N PRO A 140 -14.75 11.88 -8.30
CA PRO A 140 -15.69 11.42 -9.30
C PRO A 140 -16.12 12.52 -10.28
N ASP A 141 -15.85 13.79 -9.94
CA ASP A 141 -16.21 14.96 -10.73
C ASP A 141 -15.05 15.96 -10.85
N PHE A 142 -14.38 15.90 -11.99
CA PHE A 142 -13.27 16.81 -12.30
C PHE A 142 -13.71 18.24 -12.67
N SER A 143 -15.02 18.52 -12.79
CA SER A 143 -15.49 19.90 -12.93
C SER A 143 -15.49 20.65 -11.60
N LEU A 144 -15.65 19.92 -10.49
CA LEU A 144 -15.55 20.46 -9.12
C LEU A 144 -14.10 20.57 -8.65
N TYR A 145 -13.29 19.58 -8.98
CA TYR A 145 -11.89 19.49 -8.58
C TYR A 145 -11.02 19.19 -9.79
N PRO A 146 -10.66 20.24 -10.58
CA PRO A 146 -9.84 20.08 -11.78
C PRO A 146 -8.47 19.47 -11.45
N LEU A 147 -8.04 18.50 -12.26
CA LEU A 147 -6.76 17.83 -12.04
C LEU A 147 -5.58 18.79 -12.18
N GLU A 148 -5.76 19.85 -12.99
CA GLU A 148 -4.84 20.95 -13.15
C GLU A 148 -4.56 21.65 -11.81
N GLU A 149 -5.61 22.03 -11.07
CA GLU A 149 -5.47 22.68 -9.75
C GLU A 149 -4.83 21.74 -8.74
N THR A 150 -5.26 20.46 -8.74
CA THR A 150 -4.66 19.42 -7.89
C THR A 150 -3.16 19.31 -8.15
N MET A 151 -2.73 19.18 -9.42
CA MET A 151 -1.33 19.02 -9.78
C MET A 151 -0.50 20.27 -9.51
N ASP A 152 -1.02 21.46 -9.83
CA ASP A 152 -0.37 22.75 -9.53
C ASP A 152 -0.11 22.89 -8.03
N THR A 153 -1.08 22.50 -7.19
CA THR A 153 -0.94 22.53 -5.74
C THR A 153 0.16 21.58 -5.25
N LEU A 154 0.20 20.34 -5.77
CA LEU A 154 1.23 19.36 -5.41
C LEU A 154 2.62 19.83 -5.86
N LEU A 155 2.75 20.41 -7.05
CA LEU A 155 4.02 20.98 -7.54
C LEU A 155 4.49 22.15 -6.68
N GLN A 156 3.58 23.02 -6.22
CA GLN A 156 3.90 24.10 -5.28
C GLN A 156 4.40 23.55 -3.94
N LEU A 157 3.73 22.55 -3.36
CA LEU A 157 4.15 21.91 -2.12
C LEU A 157 5.53 21.24 -2.27
N LYS A 158 5.83 20.67 -3.43
CA LYS A 158 7.15 20.11 -3.76
C LYS A 158 8.20 21.23 -3.83
N LYS A 159 7.88 22.37 -4.45
CA LYS A 159 8.76 23.55 -4.50
C LYS A 159 9.00 24.18 -3.11
N GLU A 160 7.98 24.16 -2.25
CA GLU A 160 8.07 24.61 -0.84
C GLU A 160 8.92 23.66 0.03
N GLY A 161 9.29 22.48 -0.49
CA GLY A 161 10.06 21.46 0.24
C GLY A 161 9.22 20.66 1.23
N LYS A 162 7.89 20.84 1.25
CA LYS A 162 6.98 20.10 2.13
C LYS A 162 6.72 18.67 1.69
N ILE A 163 6.86 18.39 0.37
CA ILE A 163 6.82 17.04 -0.18
C ILE A 163 7.98 16.83 -1.14
N ARG A 164 8.49 15.59 -1.28
CA ARG A 164 9.63 15.27 -2.15
C ARG A 164 9.23 14.58 -3.44
N ALA A 165 8.15 13.78 -3.41
CA ALA A 165 7.60 13.08 -4.57
C ALA A 165 6.07 13.16 -4.57
N ILE A 166 5.49 13.13 -5.76
CA ILE A 166 4.04 13.18 -5.99
C ILE A 166 3.56 11.78 -6.33
N GLY A 167 2.55 11.31 -5.59
CA GLY A 167 1.90 10.05 -5.83
C GLY A 167 0.40 10.19 -6.10
N ALA A 168 -0.19 9.16 -6.72
CA ALA A 168 -1.63 9.04 -6.86
C ALA A 168 -2.07 7.59 -6.62
N SER A 169 -3.19 7.40 -5.92
CA SER A 169 -3.72 6.08 -5.62
C SER A 169 -5.11 5.89 -6.22
N ASN A 170 -5.47 4.65 -6.54
CA ASN A 170 -6.77 4.30 -7.11
C ASN A 170 -7.06 5.06 -8.42
N VAL A 171 -6.11 4.98 -9.35
CA VAL A 171 -6.12 5.70 -10.62
C VAL A 171 -6.47 4.79 -11.81
N THR A 172 -6.78 5.42 -12.93
CA THR A 172 -6.91 4.76 -14.23
C THR A 172 -5.76 5.21 -15.16
N ALA A 173 -5.49 4.48 -16.23
CA ALA A 173 -4.49 4.85 -17.22
C ALA A 173 -4.68 6.28 -17.75
N LYS A 174 -5.95 6.67 -18.01
CA LYS A 174 -6.29 8.03 -18.46
C LYS A 174 -5.92 9.11 -17.43
N ILE A 175 -6.11 8.82 -16.15
CA ILE A 175 -5.76 9.74 -15.06
C ILE A 175 -4.23 9.85 -14.92
N ILE A 176 -3.50 8.74 -15.03
CA ILE A 176 -2.03 8.76 -15.04
C ILE A 176 -1.50 9.61 -16.19
N GLU A 177 -2.00 9.40 -17.43
CA GLU A 177 -1.63 10.20 -18.60
C GLU A 177 -1.89 11.69 -18.36
N LYS A 178 -3.04 12.04 -17.77
CA LYS A 178 -3.39 13.43 -17.47
C LYS A 178 -2.45 14.03 -16.43
N TYR A 179 -2.15 13.33 -15.31
CA TYR A 179 -1.15 13.78 -14.32
C TYR A 179 0.20 14.02 -14.98
N CYS A 180 0.69 13.07 -15.77
CA CYS A 180 1.97 13.18 -16.45
C CYS A 180 2.02 14.28 -17.52
N SER A 181 0.87 14.68 -18.10
CA SER A 181 0.80 15.83 -19.02
C SER A 181 0.85 17.19 -18.32
N LEU A 182 0.54 17.23 -17.02
CA LEU A 182 0.51 18.46 -16.21
C LEU A 182 1.81 18.66 -15.41
N GLY A 183 2.50 17.56 -15.13
CA GLY A 183 3.74 17.56 -14.36
C GLY A 183 4.25 16.15 -14.14
N GLN A 184 5.25 15.96 -13.27
CA GLN A 184 5.80 14.65 -12.97
C GLN A 184 4.97 13.96 -11.89
N LEU A 185 4.28 12.86 -12.25
CA LEU A 185 3.81 11.85 -11.30
C LEU A 185 4.94 10.86 -11.06
N ASP A 186 5.35 10.68 -9.81
CA ASP A 186 6.51 9.84 -9.46
C ASP A 186 6.12 8.39 -9.18
N VAL A 187 4.92 8.15 -8.58
CA VAL A 187 4.49 6.81 -8.17
C VAL A 187 2.97 6.68 -8.11
N ILE A 188 2.45 5.51 -8.46
CA ILE A 188 1.06 5.15 -8.16
C ILE A 188 1.01 4.09 -7.05
N GLN A 189 -0.10 4.10 -6.27
CA GLN A 189 -0.36 3.08 -5.27
C GLN A 189 -1.68 2.38 -5.56
N GLU A 190 -1.60 1.08 -5.91
CA GLU A 190 -2.74 0.31 -6.41
C GLU A 190 -2.89 -1.03 -5.69
N LYS A 191 -4.14 -1.54 -5.66
CA LYS A 191 -4.37 -2.90 -5.21
C LYS A 191 -3.75 -3.88 -6.20
N TYR A 192 -2.84 -4.73 -5.69
CA TYR A 192 -2.22 -5.76 -6.50
C TYR A 192 -1.78 -6.95 -5.62
N SER A 193 -2.09 -8.14 -6.09
CA SER A 193 -1.68 -9.39 -5.48
C SER A 193 -1.57 -10.47 -6.55
N LEU A 194 -1.07 -11.64 -6.20
CA LEU A 194 -1.05 -12.80 -7.09
C LEU A 194 -2.46 -13.28 -7.49
N LEU A 195 -3.51 -12.86 -6.78
CA LEU A 195 -4.92 -13.15 -7.09
C LEU A 195 -5.59 -12.04 -7.91
N ASP A 196 -5.12 -10.80 -7.80
CA ASP A 196 -5.70 -9.64 -8.46
C ASP A 196 -4.61 -8.87 -9.22
N THR A 197 -4.47 -9.20 -10.49
CA THR A 197 -3.40 -8.70 -11.37
C THR A 197 -3.90 -7.67 -12.40
N HIS A 198 -5.08 -7.06 -12.17
CA HIS A 198 -5.75 -6.19 -13.14
C HIS A 198 -4.92 -4.97 -13.59
N ILE A 199 -3.96 -4.51 -12.77
CA ILE A 199 -3.11 -3.38 -13.12
C ILE A 199 -2.01 -3.74 -14.12
N ALA A 200 -1.63 -5.02 -14.22
CA ALA A 200 -0.56 -5.46 -15.11
C ALA A 200 -0.84 -5.07 -16.58
N ASP A 201 -2.03 -5.34 -17.06
CA ASP A 201 -2.40 -5.03 -18.44
C ASP A 201 -2.85 -3.57 -18.61
N LYS A 202 -3.45 -2.97 -17.58
CA LYS A 202 -4.12 -1.67 -17.69
C LYS A 202 -3.22 -0.49 -17.36
N LEU A 203 -2.37 -0.61 -16.35
CA LEU A 203 -1.61 0.52 -15.81
C LEU A 203 -0.11 0.41 -16.07
N LEU A 204 0.45 -0.80 -16.08
CA LEU A 204 1.90 -0.99 -16.29
C LEU A 204 2.41 -0.30 -17.56
N PRO A 205 1.77 -0.43 -18.75
CA PRO A 205 2.29 0.20 -19.96
C PRO A 205 2.40 1.73 -19.86
N VAL A 206 1.41 2.39 -19.26
CA VAL A 206 1.43 3.84 -19.08
C VAL A 206 2.45 4.26 -18.02
N CYS A 207 2.60 3.47 -16.95
CA CYS A 207 3.61 3.72 -15.93
C CYS A 207 5.02 3.62 -16.50
N GLN A 208 5.31 2.58 -17.30
CA GLN A 208 6.60 2.44 -17.98
C GLN A 208 6.89 3.60 -18.94
N LYS A 209 5.90 3.99 -19.74
CA LYS A 209 6.02 5.12 -20.69
C LYS A 209 6.42 6.42 -20.00
N HIS A 210 5.92 6.68 -18.79
CA HIS A 210 6.13 7.92 -18.06
C HIS A 210 7.12 7.79 -16.90
N HIS A 211 7.79 6.64 -16.74
CA HIS A 211 8.72 6.36 -15.64
C HIS A 211 8.05 6.52 -14.25
N VAL A 212 6.79 6.11 -14.12
CA VAL A 212 6.04 6.12 -12.87
C VAL A 212 6.22 4.77 -12.17
N SER A 213 6.67 4.78 -10.92
CA SER A 213 6.78 3.57 -10.11
C SER A 213 5.41 3.04 -9.71
N ILE A 214 5.31 1.73 -9.44
CA ILE A 214 4.08 1.10 -8.93
C ILE A 214 4.35 0.59 -7.52
N GLN A 215 3.49 0.95 -6.58
CA GLN A 215 3.45 0.41 -5.23
C GLN A 215 2.17 -0.40 -5.03
N ALA A 216 2.32 -1.70 -4.76
CA ALA A 216 1.21 -2.62 -4.53
C ALA A 216 0.77 -2.59 -3.07
N TYR A 217 -0.51 -2.37 -2.80
CA TYR A 217 -1.09 -2.62 -1.48
C TYR A 217 -1.91 -3.92 -1.45
N SER A 218 -2.06 -4.51 -0.26
CA SER A 218 -2.75 -5.79 -0.02
C SER A 218 -2.15 -7.02 -0.75
N PRO A 219 -0.82 -7.17 -0.81
CA PRO A 219 -0.18 -8.31 -1.51
C PRO A 219 -0.56 -9.67 -0.89
N LEU A 220 -0.86 -9.70 0.40
CA LEU A 220 -1.27 -10.91 1.14
C LEU A 220 -2.78 -11.09 1.26
N GLU A 221 -3.59 -10.31 0.50
CA GLU A 221 -5.07 -10.34 0.51
C GLU A 221 -5.65 -10.37 1.92
N GLN A 222 -5.22 -9.39 2.74
CA GLN A 222 -5.65 -9.23 4.13
C GLN A 222 -5.38 -10.49 5.00
N GLY A 223 -4.30 -11.18 4.72
CA GLY A 223 -3.84 -12.35 5.45
C GLY A 223 -4.26 -13.69 4.85
N LEU A 224 -5.07 -13.73 3.80
CA LEU A 224 -5.51 -14.98 3.14
C LEU A 224 -4.32 -15.78 2.61
N LEU A 225 -3.32 -15.11 2.05
CA LEU A 225 -2.15 -15.75 1.43
C LEU A 225 -0.99 -16.04 2.41
N THR A 226 -1.22 -15.94 3.71
CA THR A 226 -0.16 -16.14 4.73
C THR A 226 0.04 -17.60 5.16
N GLY A 227 -0.84 -18.51 4.75
CA GLY A 227 -0.88 -19.89 5.24
C GLY A 227 -1.49 -20.07 6.64
N LYS A 228 -1.96 -18.97 7.28
CA LYS A 228 -2.61 -19.01 8.60
C LYS A 228 -4.11 -19.24 8.53
N VAL A 229 -4.70 -19.09 7.35
CA VAL A 229 -6.11 -19.32 7.08
C VAL A 229 -6.33 -20.79 6.73
N THR A 230 -7.37 -21.40 7.30
CA THR A 230 -7.78 -22.78 7.05
C THR A 230 -9.17 -22.83 6.44
N GLN A 231 -9.61 -24.01 6.02
CA GLN A 231 -10.98 -24.22 5.56
C GLN A 231 -12.02 -23.88 6.63
N ASP A 232 -11.67 -24.09 7.92
CA ASP A 232 -12.57 -23.88 9.06
C ASP A 232 -12.51 -22.45 9.62
N THR A 233 -11.70 -21.57 9.00
CA THR A 233 -11.60 -20.17 9.43
C THR A 233 -12.95 -19.47 9.26
N VAL A 234 -13.50 -18.99 10.37
CA VAL A 234 -14.75 -18.21 10.42
C VAL A 234 -14.41 -16.76 10.71
N LEU A 235 -14.93 -15.87 9.88
CA LEU A 235 -14.86 -14.42 10.10
C LEU A 235 -16.07 -13.97 10.90
N SER A 236 -15.91 -12.97 11.77
CA SER A 236 -17.06 -12.33 12.41
C SER A 236 -17.96 -11.68 11.37
N PRO A 237 -19.27 -11.53 11.61
CA PRO A 237 -20.20 -10.91 10.65
C PRO A 237 -19.81 -9.49 10.24
N THR A 238 -19.12 -8.76 11.12
CA THR A 238 -18.68 -7.37 10.89
C THR A 238 -17.31 -7.26 10.26
N ASP A 239 -16.60 -8.37 10.05
CA ASP A 239 -15.25 -8.39 9.50
C ASP A 239 -15.26 -7.88 8.05
N VAL A 240 -14.42 -6.88 7.76
CA VAL A 240 -14.32 -6.25 6.43
C VAL A 240 -13.92 -7.24 5.33
N ARG A 241 -13.24 -8.33 5.69
CA ARG A 241 -12.82 -9.40 4.76
C ARG A 241 -13.99 -10.15 4.16
N ASN A 242 -15.18 -10.11 4.79
CA ASN A 242 -16.41 -10.66 4.20
C ASN A 242 -16.80 -10.00 2.87
N LYS A 243 -16.33 -8.77 2.60
CA LYS A 243 -16.55 -8.05 1.34
C LYS A 243 -15.54 -8.42 0.25
N ASN A 244 -14.48 -9.13 0.59
CA ASN A 244 -13.46 -9.55 -0.38
C ASN A 244 -13.86 -10.89 -1.02
N LYS A 245 -14.09 -10.88 -2.33
CA LYS A 245 -14.52 -12.07 -3.11
C LYS A 245 -13.63 -13.31 -2.94
N PHE A 246 -12.36 -13.13 -2.64
CA PHE A 246 -11.41 -14.22 -2.42
C PHE A 246 -11.62 -14.94 -1.09
N TRP A 247 -12.25 -14.27 -0.10
CA TRP A 247 -12.59 -14.87 1.18
C TRP A 247 -13.90 -15.71 1.14
N ALA A 248 -14.69 -15.61 0.05
CA ALA A 248 -15.82 -16.48 -0.16
C ALA A 248 -15.38 -17.97 -0.15
N GLN A 249 -16.15 -18.84 0.49
CA GLN A 249 -15.75 -20.23 0.76
C GLN A 249 -15.23 -20.97 -0.47
N LYS A 250 -15.91 -20.89 -1.60
CA LYS A 250 -15.49 -21.55 -2.86
C LYS A 250 -14.12 -21.07 -3.34
N SER A 251 -13.91 -19.76 -3.41
CA SER A 251 -12.63 -19.19 -3.83
C SER A 251 -11.53 -19.54 -2.85
N ARG A 252 -11.82 -19.45 -1.54
CA ARG A 252 -10.88 -19.74 -0.47
C ARG A 252 -10.35 -21.17 -0.53
N LEU A 253 -11.19 -22.19 -0.75
CA LEU A 253 -10.74 -23.58 -0.86
C LEU A 253 -9.74 -23.76 -2.01
N ASN A 254 -10.04 -23.22 -3.19
CA ASN A 254 -9.11 -23.29 -4.33
C ASN A 254 -7.78 -22.59 -4.04
N ILE A 255 -7.83 -21.47 -3.34
CA ILE A 255 -6.63 -20.72 -2.93
C ILE A 255 -5.80 -21.56 -1.95
N LEU A 256 -6.41 -22.15 -0.94
CA LEU A 256 -5.73 -22.98 0.05
C LEU A 256 -5.06 -24.22 -0.61
N ASP A 257 -5.70 -24.83 -1.60
CA ASP A 257 -5.10 -25.93 -2.37
C ASP A 257 -3.80 -25.48 -3.09
N VAL A 258 -3.82 -24.31 -3.73
CA VAL A 258 -2.61 -23.78 -4.36
C VAL A 258 -1.54 -23.44 -3.32
N LEU A 259 -1.92 -22.83 -2.18
CA LEU A 259 -0.96 -22.53 -1.12
C LEU A 259 -0.29 -23.80 -0.56
N GLN A 260 -1.01 -24.91 -0.47
CA GLN A 260 -0.45 -26.20 -0.05
C GLN A 260 0.60 -26.70 -1.04
N LYS A 261 0.43 -26.50 -2.35
CA LYS A 261 1.42 -26.85 -3.38
C LYS A 261 2.71 -26.04 -3.28
N LEU A 262 2.71 -24.93 -2.54
CA LEU A 262 3.92 -24.13 -2.28
C LEU A 262 4.76 -24.66 -1.12
N THR A 263 4.29 -25.63 -0.34
CA THR A 263 5.01 -26.17 0.83
C THR A 263 6.43 -26.66 0.47
N PRO A 264 6.68 -27.40 -0.62
CA PRO A 264 8.03 -27.84 -0.97
C PRO A 264 9.01 -26.67 -1.20
N TYR A 265 8.51 -25.53 -1.71
CA TYR A 265 9.35 -24.34 -1.92
C TYR A 265 9.65 -23.62 -0.60
N THR A 266 8.70 -23.60 0.36
CA THR A 266 8.99 -23.04 1.69
C THR A 266 10.09 -23.81 2.40
N GLU A 267 10.13 -25.14 2.23
CA GLU A 267 11.18 -26.02 2.76
C GLU A 267 12.50 -25.80 2.01
N LYS A 268 12.50 -25.84 0.66
CA LYS A 268 13.68 -25.63 -0.20
C LYS A 268 14.40 -24.32 0.13
N TYR A 269 13.63 -23.24 0.33
CA TYR A 269 14.17 -21.89 0.56
C TYR A 269 14.22 -21.48 2.03
N SER A 270 13.86 -22.39 2.97
CA SER A 270 13.83 -22.15 4.41
C SER A 270 13.11 -20.85 4.80
N CYS A 271 11.94 -20.63 4.22
CA CYS A 271 11.17 -19.37 4.37
C CYS A 271 9.70 -19.64 4.67
N SER A 272 8.98 -18.62 5.14
CA SER A 272 7.53 -18.71 5.32
C SER A 272 6.80 -18.59 3.98
N LEU A 273 5.56 -19.06 3.96
CA LEU A 273 4.68 -18.86 2.81
C LEU A 273 4.47 -17.35 2.51
N SER A 274 4.35 -16.52 3.56
CA SER A 274 4.29 -15.06 3.40
C SER A 274 5.50 -14.52 2.64
N ASN A 275 6.71 -15.03 2.93
CA ASN A 275 7.92 -14.60 2.24
C ASN A 275 7.88 -14.95 0.74
N LEU A 276 7.45 -16.18 0.39
CA LEU A 276 7.29 -16.57 -1.01
C LEU A 276 6.28 -15.67 -1.72
N ILE A 277 5.11 -15.45 -1.13
CA ILE A 277 4.05 -14.62 -1.73
C ILE A 277 4.51 -13.17 -1.94
N ILE A 278 5.19 -12.57 -0.96
CA ILE A 278 5.74 -11.21 -1.08
C ILE A 278 6.78 -11.18 -2.21
N TYR A 279 7.70 -12.16 -2.24
CA TYR A 279 8.72 -12.23 -3.28
C TYR A 279 8.11 -12.39 -4.67
N LEU A 280 7.20 -13.36 -4.85
CA LEU A 280 6.50 -13.61 -6.11
C LEU A 280 5.73 -12.37 -6.57
N THR A 281 5.05 -11.67 -5.64
CA THR A 281 4.36 -10.43 -5.96
C THR A 281 5.35 -9.36 -6.44
N ALA A 282 6.46 -9.15 -5.73
CA ALA A 282 7.47 -8.15 -6.11
C ALA A 282 8.20 -8.49 -7.41
N ALA A 283 8.28 -9.78 -7.77
CA ALA A 283 8.91 -10.26 -9.01
C ALA A 283 7.96 -10.27 -10.22
N SER A 284 6.65 -10.18 -10.00
CA SER A 284 5.64 -10.33 -11.06
C SER A 284 5.51 -9.14 -12.00
N LEU A 285 5.97 -7.96 -11.60
CA LEU A 285 6.05 -6.77 -12.45
C LEU A 285 7.44 -6.10 -12.29
N PRO A 286 7.94 -5.45 -13.36
CA PRO A 286 9.16 -4.66 -13.26
C PRO A 286 9.07 -3.59 -12.15
N ASP A 287 10.10 -3.51 -11.33
CA ASP A 287 10.29 -2.49 -10.30
C ASP A 287 9.09 -2.27 -9.34
N LEU A 288 8.28 -3.30 -9.12
CA LEU A 288 7.10 -3.25 -8.24
C LEU A 288 7.51 -3.16 -6.77
N HIS A 289 7.13 -2.09 -6.09
CA HIS A 289 7.20 -2.00 -4.63
C HIS A 289 5.97 -2.66 -3.98
N VAL A 290 6.16 -3.29 -2.82
CA VAL A 290 5.11 -4.05 -2.14
C VAL A 290 4.93 -3.54 -0.72
N LEU A 291 3.71 -3.12 -0.36
CA LEU A 291 3.37 -2.72 1.01
C LEU A 291 2.87 -3.90 1.83
N CYS A 292 3.64 -4.29 2.82
CA CYS A 292 3.30 -5.35 3.75
C CYS A 292 2.84 -4.76 5.09
N GLY A 293 1.61 -5.05 5.50
CA GLY A 293 1.10 -4.67 6.81
C GLY A 293 1.71 -5.54 7.91
N ALA A 294 1.98 -4.95 9.08
CA ALA A 294 2.34 -5.66 10.30
C ALA A 294 1.75 -4.92 11.52
N ARG A 295 1.31 -5.69 12.53
CA ARG A 295 0.81 -5.18 13.82
C ARG A 295 1.67 -5.65 14.99
N LYS A 296 2.63 -6.56 14.73
CA LYS A 296 3.50 -7.15 15.74
C LYS A 296 4.91 -7.29 15.19
N PRO A 297 5.95 -7.16 16.04
CA PRO A 297 7.34 -7.29 15.63
C PRO A 297 7.63 -8.59 14.88
N GLU A 298 7.05 -9.71 15.30
CA GLU A 298 7.30 -11.03 14.69
C GLU A 298 6.86 -11.05 13.21
N GLN A 299 5.79 -10.31 12.85
CA GLN A 299 5.33 -10.22 11.47
C GLN A 299 6.31 -9.45 10.60
N ILE A 300 6.86 -8.35 11.11
CA ILE A 300 7.85 -7.57 10.35
C ILE A 300 9.19 -8.29 10.26
N ILE A 301 9.62 -8.95 11.33
CA ILE A 301 10.80 -9.81 11.35
C ILE A 301 10.68 -10.90 10.28
N ASP A 302 9.51 -11.51 10.13
CA ASP A 302 9.28 -12.50 9.08
C ASP A 302 9.27 -11.85 7.69
N ASN A 303 8.49 -10.79 7.48
CA ASN A 303 8.39 -10.12 6.17
C ASN A 303 9.76 -9.70 5.62
N VAL A 304 10.66 -9.18 6.47
CA VAL A 304 12.00 -8.73 6.06
C VAL A 304 12.87 -9.87 5.51
N LYS A 305 12.67 -11.11 5.95
CA LYS A 305 13.42 -12.27 5.42
C LYS A 305 13.28 -12.41 3.91
N THR A 306 12.17 -11.90 3.35
CA THR A 306 11.96 -11.88 1.90
C THR A 306 13.11 -11.17 1.15
N LEU A 307 13.73 -10.15 1.74
CA LEU A 307 14.85 -9.42 1.12
C LEU A 307 16.11 -10.27 0.96
N SER A 308 16.24 -11.36 1.70
CA SER A 308 17.37 -12.30 1.59
C SER A 308 17.08 -13.48 0.66
N LEU A 309 15.84 -13.66 0.20
CA LEU A 309 15.51 -14.75 -0.72
C LEU A 309 16.14 -14.54 -2.08
N ASN A 310 16.52 -15.65 -2.68
CA ASN A 310 16.97 -15.73 -4.06
C ASN A 310 16.40 -17.00 -4.69
N LEU A 311 15.24 -16.88 -5.34
CA LEU A 311 14.55 -18.02 -5.95
C LEU A 311 15.19 -18.35 -7.31
N GLU A 312 15.27 -19.63 -7.62
CA GLU A 312 15.63 -20.10 -8.94
C GLU A 312 14.56 -19.73 -9.97
N GLU A 313 14.96 -19.38 -11.17
CA GLU A 313 14.04 -18.91 -12.22
C GLU A 313 12.99 -19.96 -12.60
N ALA A 314 13.39 -21.25 -12.60
CA ALA A 314 12.48 -22.37 -12.85
C ALA A 314 11.35 -22.42 -11.80
N ASP A 315 11.71 -22.34 -10.52
CA ASP A 315 10.73 -22.37 -9.42
C ASP A 315 9.83 -21.13 -9.43
N LEU A 316 10.41 -19.96 -9.73
CA LEU A 316 9.66 -18.73 -9.88
C LEU A 316 8.59 -18.86 -10.99
N SER A 317 8.97 -19.44 -12.12
CA SER A 317 8.07 -19.68 -13.25
C SER A 317 6.97 -20.68 -12.89
N GLU A 318 7.32 -21.81 -12.26
CA GLU A 318 6.36 -22.84 -11.85
C GLU A 318 5.33 -22.30 -10.85
N MET A 319 5.78 -21.62 -9.79
CA MET A 319 4.88 -21.00 -8.80
C MET A 319 3.98 -19.93 -9.45
N SER A 320 4.50 -19.14 -10.38
CA SER A 320 3.71 -18.13 -11.11
C SER A 320 2.60 -18.76 -11.95
N GLN A 321 2.88 -19.91 -12.61
CA GLN A 321 1.90 -20.67 -13.38
C GLN A 321 0.77 -21.22 -12.48
N LEU A 322 1.07 -21.68 -11.27
CA LEU A 322 0.05 -22.12 -10.32
C LEU A 322 -0.95 -20.99 -10.01
N PHE A 323 -0.47 -19.76 -9.81
CA PHE A 323 -1.36 -18.62 -9.58
C PHE A 323 -2.11 -18.19 -10.84
N GLU A 324 -1.54 -18.34 -12.03
CA GLU A 324 -2.24 -18.07 -13.28
C GLU A 324 -3.42 -19.04 -13.47
N GLN A 325 -3.19 -20.34 -13.27
CA GLN A 325 -4.25 -21.36 -13.31
C GLN A 325 -5.33 -21.10 -12.26
N LEU A 326 -4.94 -20.73 -11.04
CA LEU A 326 -5.87 -20.37 -9.98
C LEU A 326 -6.75 -19.19 -10.38
N ARG A 327 -6.17 -18.09 -10.89
CA ARG A 327 -6.95 -16.92 -11.35
C ARG A 327 -7.99 -17.30 -12.41
N ASN A 328 -7.68 -18.21 -13.30
CA ASN A 328 -8.62 -18.69 -14.32
C ASN A 328 -9.75 -19.53 -13.73
N SER A 329 -9.53 -20.20 -12.59
CA SER A 329 -10.53 -21.04 -11.92
C SER A 329 -11.47 -20.29 -10.96
N ILE A 330 -11.08 -19.10 -10.50
CA ILE A 330 -11.84 -18.28 -9.51
C ILE A 330 -12.43 -16.98 -10.09
N ARG A 331 -12.38 -16.83 -11.39
CA ARG A 331 -13.04 -15.72 -12.13
C ARG A 331 -14.56 -15.82 -12.12
#